data_9a089c977b9bdb971d83291c64a3d3d1
#
_entry.id   9a089c977b9bdb971d83291c64a3d3d1
#
_cell.length_a   1.000
_cell.length_b   1.000
_cell.length_c   1.000
_cell.angle_alpha   90.00
_cell.angle_beta   90.00
_cell.angle_gamma   90.00
#
_symmetry.space_group_name_H-M   'P 1'
#
loop_
_entity.id
_entity.type
_entity.pdbx_description
1 polymer ?
#
loop_
_entity_poly.entity_id
_entity_poly.type
_entity_poly.pdbx_seq_one_letter_code
_entity_poly.pdbx_strand_id
1 'polypeptide(L)'
;MADKPMIQLKDVSKIYDNGTVGLKDINLTINKGEFVVVVGLSGAGKSTLLRSINRLHDITSGDILIDGKSITSAKGKNLRKLRRDIGMIFQNFNLVKRSSVLRNVLVGRVAYYPIWKTTFNLFDKEDKQKAYEALQQVDLADKVYARADELSGGQQQRVAIARVLMQNPKIILADEPTASLDPQTSVRVMNDLKMLNEKYGMTVVANLHSIELAQQFGERVIGIRAGQVVYDGKMKDTPKSVFTNIYNGGNGSEEDE
;
A
#
# COMPACT_ATOMS: atom_id res chain seq x y z
N MET A 1 9.87 -20.45 -11.97
CA MET A 1 10.20 -19.19 -12.69
C MET A 1 11.10 -18.39 -11.75
N ALA A 2 12.22 -17.85 -12.22
CA ALA A 2 13.05 -17.00 -11.34
C ALA A 2 12.22 -15.83 -10.84
N ASP A 3 12.23 -15.60 -9.53
CA ASP A 3 11.49 -14.52 -8.88
C ASP A 3 12.04 -13.18 -9.39
N LYS A 4 11.24 -12.48 -10.19
CA LYS A 4 11.66 -11.18 -10.76
C LYS A 4 11.44 -10.08 -9.73
N PRO A 5 12.50 -9.36 -9.29
CA PRO A 5 12.36 -8.26 -8.37
C PRO A 5 11.42 -7.17 -8.91
N MET A 6 10.40 -6.82 -8.12
CA MET A 6 9.47 -5.73 -8.42
C MET A 6 9.85 -4.46 -7.66
N ILE A 7 10.23 -4.60 -6.39
CA ILE A 7 10.70 -3.51 -5.53
C ILE A 7 12.05 -3.92 -4.95
N GLN A 8 13.05 -3.04 -5.04
CA GLN A 8 14.35 -3.24 -4.39
C GLN A 8 14.74 -1.97 -3.65
N LEU A 9 15.08 -2.12 -2.40
CA LEU A 9 15.69 -1.08 -1.57
C LEU A 9 17.15 -1.46 -1.35
N LYS A 10 18.07 -0.53 -1.57
CA LYS A 10 19.52 -0.71 -1.44
C LYS A 10 20.08 0.37 -0.52
N ASP A 11 20.50 -0.03 0.68
CA ASP A 11 21.07 0.84 1.73
C ASP A 11 20.22 2.09 2.01
N VAL A 12 18.89 1.90 2.03
CA VAL A 12 17.94 3.02 2.13
C VAL A 12 17.84 3.51 3.56
N SER A 13 18.15 4.80 3.75
CA SER A 13 17.94 5.49 5.02
C SER A 13 17.10 6.76 4.83
N LYS A 14 16.26 7.06 5.83
CA LYS A 14 15.46 8.28 5.90
C LYS A 14 15.60 8.91 7.26
N ILE A 15 16.19 10.10 7.28
CA ILE A 15 16.29 10.98 8.45
C ILE A 15 15.42 12.20 8.14
N TYR A 16 14.52 12.54 9.05
CA TYR A 16 13.67 13.74 8.94
C TYR A 16 14.43 14.98 9.40
N ASP A 17 13.97 16.16 9.02
CA ASP A 17 14.63 17.45 9.33
C ASP A 17 14.77 17.72 10.84
N ASN A 18 13.93 17.12 11.66
CA ASN A 18 13.98 17.17 13.12
C ASN A 18 14.97 16.14 13.74
N GLY A 19 15.76 15.44 12.93
CA GLY A 19 16.71 14.41 13.35
C GLY A 19 16.11 13.03 13.62
N THR A 20 14.78 12.86 13.51
CA THR A 20 14.14 11.55 13.70
C THR A 20 14.55 10.58 12.60
N VAL A 21 15.06 9.41 12.98
CA VAL A 21 15.37 8.33 12.05
C VAL A 21 14.10 7.56 11.72
N GLY A 22 13.64 7.67 10.49
CA GLY A 22 12.46 6.94 10.00
C GLY A 22 12.81 5.58 9.40
N LEU A 23 13.95 5.48 8.69
CA LEU A 23 14.51 4.24 8.15
C LEU A 23 16.03 4.27 8.31
N LYS A 24 16.65 3.12 8.56
CA LYS A 24 18.09 2.96 8.73
C LYS A 24 18.56 1.71 7.99
N ASP A 25 19.40 1.93 6.97
CA ASP A 25 20.10 0.91 6.19
C ASP A 25 19.24 -0.25 5.72
N ILE A 26 18.04 0.08 5.16
CA ILE A 26 17.09 -0.91 4.67
C ILE A 26 17.60 -1.53 3.37
N ASN A 27 17.82 -2.83 3.40
CA ASN A 27 18.06 -3.69 2.25
C ASN A 27 16.90 -4.68 2.14
N LEU A 28 16.11 -4.58 1.06
CA LEU A 28 14.89 -5.37 0.91
C LEU A 28 14.59 -5.60 -0.56
N THR A 29 14.22 -6.85 -0.90
CA THR A 29 13.72 -7.18 -2.24
C THR A 29 12.34 -7.82 -2.13
N ILE A 30 11.36 -7.27 -2.88
CA ILE A 30 10.01 -7.83 -3.00
C ILE A 30 9.82 -8.23 -4.46
N ASN A 31 9.39 -9.47 -4.70
CA ASN A 31 9.24 -10.02 -6.01
C ASN A 31 7.85 -9.72 -6.60
N LYS A 32 7.73 -9.87 -7.91
CA LYS A 32 6.46 -9.67 -8.60
C LYS A 32 5.40 -10.66 -8.12
N GLY A 33 4.22 -10.13 -7.77
CA GLY A 33 3.07 -10.92 -7.36
C GLY A 33 3.08 -11.35 -5.90
N GLU A 34 4.11 -11.02 -5.10
CA GLU A 34 4.11 -11.31 -3.66
C GLU A 34 3.02 -10.51 -2.92
N PHE A 35 2.40 -11.13 -1.92
CA PHE A 35 1.59 -10.46 -0.90
C PHE A 35 2.40 -10.35 0.39
N VAL A 36 2.97 -9.17 0.63
CA VAL A 36 3.86 -8.91 1.76
C VAL A 36 3.12 -8.10 2.82
N VAL A 37 3.20 -8.52 4.08
CA VAL A 37 2.72 -7.74 5.21
C VAL A 37 3.91 -7.16 5.98
N VAL A 38 3.78 -5.89 6.38
CA VAL A 38 4.77 -5.19 7.21
C VAL A 38 4.17 -4.97 8.58
N VAL A 39 4.86 -5.45 9.62
CA VAL A 39 4.42 -5.38 11.01
C VAL A 39 5.45 -4.69 11.89
N GLY A 40 5.03 -4.19 13.04
CA GLY A 40 5.87 -3.49 14.02
C GLY A 40 5.10 -2.45 14.81
N LEU A 41 5.69 -1.93 15.86
CA LEU A 41 5.09 -0.91 16.72
C LEU A 41 4.70 0.36 15.96
N SER A 42 3.80 1.15 16.55
CA SER A 42 3.55 2.51 16.08
C SER A 42 4.86 3.31 16.11
N GLY A 43 5.13 4.08 15.07
CA GLY A 43 6.41 4.82 14.93
C GLY A 43 7.62 3.98 14.50
N ALA A 44 7.50 2.66 14.31
CA ALA A 44 8.63 1.80 13.92
C ALA A 44 9.24 2.10 12.54
N GLY A 45 8.56 2.88 11.67
CA GLY A 45 9.02 3.21 10.33
C GLY A 45 8.20 2.59 9.18
N LYS A 46 7.13 1.83 9.49
CA LYS A 46 6.30 1.14 8.47
C LYS A 46 5.74 2.08 7.40
N SER A 47 5.04 3.14 7.81
CA SER A 47 4.49 4.14 6.87
C SER A 47 5.59 4.91 6.15
N THR A 48 6.73 5.16 6.80
CA THR A 48 7.91 5.77 6.17
C THR A 48 8.42 4.87 5.03
N LEU A 49 8.50 3.54 5.26
CA LEU A 49 8.90 2.59 4.23
C LEU A 49 7.99 2.68 2.99
N LEU A 50 6.66 2.53 3.17
CA LEU A 50 5.73 2.58 2.05
C LEU A 50 5.77 3.91 1.30
N ARG A 51 5.81 5.02 2.04
CA ARG A 51 5.84 6.37 1.46
C ARG A 51 7.17 6.67 0.76
N SER A 52 8.28 6.03 1.17
CA SER A 52 9.56 6.11 0.46
C SER A 52 9.53 5.31 -0.84
N ILE A 53 8.92 4.12 -0.87
CA ILE A 53 8.76 3.30 -2.09
C ILE A 53 7.99 4.07 -3.18
N ASN A 54 6.96 4.83 -2.82
CA ASN A 54 6.22 5.69 -3.77
C ASN A 54 6.85 7.09 -3.92
N ARG A 55 7.99 7.33 -3.24
CA ARG A 55 8.67 8.63 -3.19
C ARG A 55 7.72 9.79 -2.81
N LEU A 56 6.77 9.53 -1.92
CA LEU A 56 6.03 10.58 -1.21
C LEU A 56 6.92 11.24 -0.15
N HIS A 57 7.85 10.47 0.40
CA HIS A 57 8.97 10.96 1.18
C HIS A 57 10.26 10.67 0.40
N ASP A 58 11.08 11.70 0.17
CA ASP A 58 12.42 11.50 -0.37
C ASP A 58 13.31 10.84 0.71
N ILE A 59 14.12 9.88 0.29
CA ILE A 59 15.09 9.21 1.16
C ILE A 59 16.32 10.09 1.37
N THR A 60 17.09 9.85 2.45
CA THR A 60 18.32 10.59 2.75
C THR A 60 19.52 9.95 2.03
N SER A 61 19.57 8.63 1.97
CA SER A 61 20.63 7.87 1.28
C SER A 61 20.10 6.56 0.71
N GLY A 62 20.86 5.92 -0.16
CA GLY A 62 20.53 4.68 -0.82
C GLY A 62 19.77 4.87 -2.12
N ASP A 63 19.18 3.77 -2.64
CA ASP A 63 18.36 3.80 -3.86
C ASP A 63 17.16 2.86 -3.76
N ILE A 64 16.05 3.24 -4.40
CA ILE A 64 14.83 2.43 -4.51
C ILE A 64 14.56 2.19 -5.99
N LEU A 65 14.51 0.91 -6.38
CA LEU A 65 14.21 0.50 -7.74
C LEU A 65 12.81 -0.11 -7.83
N ILE A 66 12.07 0.31 -8.84
CA ILE A 66 10.76 -0.23 -9.21
C ILE A 66 10.87 -0.87 -10.60
N ASP A 67 10.64 -2.18 -10.67
CA ASP A 67 10.83 -2.97 -11.92
C ASP A 67 12.19 -2.65 -12.59
N GLY A 68 13.26 -2.61 -11.77
CA GLY A 68 14.65 -2.32 -12.17
C GLY A 68 14.97 -0.86 -12.48
N LYS A 69 14.04 0.10 -12.28
CA LYS A 69 14.24 1.52 -12.54
C LYS A 69 14.29 2.32 -11.25
N SER A 70 15.32 3.14 -11.06
CA SER A 70 15.42 3.99 -9.87
C SER A 70 14.30 5.03 -9.84
N ILE A 71 13.48 4.98 -8.78
CA ILE A 71 12.49 6.02 -8.50
C ILE A 71 13.14 7.21 -7.77
N THR A 72 14.23 6.96 -7.06
CA THR A 72 14.99 7.97 -6.32
C THR A 72 15.55 9.04 -7.25
N SER A 73 16.16 8.63 -8.35
CA SER A 73 16.76 9.54 -9.34
C SER A 73 15.77 10.06 -10.38
N ALA A 74 14.58 9.44 -10.51
CA ALA A 74 13.58 9.80 -11.52
C ALA A 74 13.04 11.22 -11.35
N LYS A 75 12.84 11.96 -12.45
CA LYS A 75 12.29 13.32 -12.45
C LYS A 75 11.18 13.48 -13.49
N GLY A 76 10.31 14.45 -13.28
CA GLY A 76 9.32 14.88 -14.26
C GLY A 76 8.43 13.73 -14.79
N LYS A 77 8.42 13.54 -16.10
CA LYS A 77 7.60 12.52 -16.77
C LYS A 77 7.97 11.07 -16.35
N ASN A 78 9.25 10.81 -16.08
CA ASN A 78 9.70 9.47 -15.66
C ASN A 78 9.20 9.12 -14.26
N LEU A 79 9.28 10.05 -13.31
CA LEU A 79 8.72 9.85 -11.97
C LEU A 79 7.19 9.65 -12.03
N ARG A 80 6.49 10.45 -12.84
CA ARG A 80 5.03 10.29 -13.03
C ARG A 80 4.69 8.91 -13.60
N LYS A 81 5.51 8.39 -14.53
CA LYS A 81 5.34 7.04 -15.11
C LYS A 81 5.55 5.95 -14.07
N LEU A 82 6.60 6.05 -13.23
CA LEU A 82 6.84 5.08 -12.17
C LEU A 82 5.71 5.10 -11.11
N ARG A 83 5.28 6.30 -10.68
CA ARG A 83 4.16 6.44 -9.72
C ARG A 83 2.83 5.92 -10.28
N ARG A 84 2.63 5.91 -11.61
CA ARG A 84 1.46 5.30 -12.23
C ARG A 84 1.42 3.78 -12.02
N ASP A 85 2.60 3.14 -11.97
CA ASP A 85 2.72 1.71 -11.74
C ASP A 85 2.58 1.34 -10.24
N ILE A 86 2.41 2.34 -9.35
CA ILE A 86 2.25 2.16 -7.89
C ILE A 86 0.93 2.77 -7.44
N GLY A 87 -0.02 1.93 -7.05
CA GLY A 87 -1.25 2.34 -6.38
C GLY A 87 -1.02 2.51 -4.88
N MET A 88 -1.63 3.53 -4.28
CA MET A 88 -1.54 3.76 -2.84
C MET A 88 -2.92 3.82 -2.20
N ILE A 89 -3.10 3.02 -1.15
CA ILE A 89 -4.27 3.01 -0.28
C ILE A 89 -3.82 3.58 1.07
N PHE A 90 -4.50 4.62 1.53
CA PHE A 90 -4.15 5.34 2.75
C PHE A 90 -5.13 5.02 3.87
N GLN A 91 -4.67 5.13 5.10
CA GLN A 91 -5.47 4.99 6.31
C GLN A 91 -6.72 5.91 6.32
N ASN A 92 -6.59 7.15 5.85
CA ASN A 92 -7.67 8.15 5.80
C ASN A 92 -8.42 8.17 4.46
N PHE A 93 -8.38 7.09 3.67
CA PHE A 93 -9.05 6.89 2.36
C PHE A 93 -8.64 7.90 1.29
N ASN A 94 -8.28 9.14 1.64
CA ASN A 94 -7.93 10.25 0.75
C ASN A 94 -8.94 10.47 -0.38
N LEU A 95 -10.22 10.46 -0.04
CA LEU A 95 -11.31 10.78 -0.96
C LEU A 95 -11.63 12.28 -0.93
N VAL A 96 -12.05 12.79 -2.08
CA VAL A 96 -12.67 14.12 -2.18
C VAL A 96 -14.08 14.02 -1.62
N LYS A 97 -14.27 14.40 -0.35
CA LYS A 97 -15.49 14.14 0.45
C LYS A 97 -16.77 14.60 -0.23
N ARG A 98 -16.81 15.84 -0.72
CA ARG A 98 -17.98 16.44 -1.38
C ARG A 98 -18.14 16.08 -2.86
N SER A 99 -17.39 15.10 -3.35
CA SER A 99 -17.46 14.61 -4.73
C SER A 99 -18.14 13.25 -4.77
N SER A 100 -18.71 12.89 -5.93
CA SER A 100 -19.31 11.58 -6.11
C SER A 100 -18.29 10.44 -6.05
N VAL A 101 -18.76 9.26 -5.71
CA VAL A 101 -17.98 8.00 -5.72
C VAL A 101 -17.35 7.79 -7.09
N LEU A 102 -18.11 7.92 -8.17
CA LEU A 102 -17.61 7.79 -9.54
C LEU A 102 -16.43 8.73 -9.81
N ARG A 103 -16.54 10.01 -9.42
CA ARG A 103 -15.45 10.97 -9.61
C ARG A 103 -14.20 10.59 -8.83
N ASN A 104 -14.36 10.11 -7.59
CA ASN A 104 -13.24 9.63 -6.79
C ASN A 104 -12.51 8.46 -7.44
N VAL A 105 -13.24 7.54 -8.07
CA VAL A 105 -12.65 6.40 -8.79
C VAL A 105 -11.96 6.86 -10.08
N LEU A 106 -12.57 7.76 -10.85
CA LEU A 106 -12.00 8.31 -12.09
C LEU A 106 -10.66 9.04 -11.85
N VAL A 107 -10.40 9.57 -10.64
CA VAL A 107 -9.10 10.15 -10.28
C VAL A 107 -7.95 9.15 -10.50
N GLY A 108 -8.18 7.83 -10.40
CA GLY A 108 -7.19 6.81 -10.73
C GLY A 108 -6.63 6.93 -12.16
N ARG A 109 -7.38 7.55 -13.10
CA ARG A 109 -6.95 7.74 -14.50
C ARG A 109 -6.23 9.06 -14.76
N VAL A 110 -6.15 9.97 -13.80
CA VAL A 110 -5.55 11.32 -13.95
C VAL A 110 -4.13 11.26 -14.56
N ALA A 111 -3.34 10.24 -14.20
CA ALA A 111 -1.98 10.10 -14.73
C ALA A 111 -1.92 9.76 -16.23
N TYR A 112 -3.04 9.37 -16.84
CA TYR A 112 -3.15 8.99 -18.26
C TYR A 112 -3.62 10.13 -19.15
N TYR A 113 -4.11 11.22 -18.56
CA TYR A 113 -4.66 12.37 -19.26
C TYR A 113 -3.74 13.60 -19.17
N PRO A 114 -3.78 14.52 -20.15
CA PRO A 114 -3.19 15.83 -20.01
C PRO A 114 -3.92 16.65 -18.93
N ILE A 115 -3.19 17.54 -18.25
CA ILE A 115 -3.70 18.28 -17.07
C ILE A 115 -5.01 19.01 -17.37
N TRP A 116 -5.14 19.66 -18.52
CA TRP A 116 -6.37 20.40 -18.88
C TRP A 116 -7.63 19.51 -18.94
N LYS A 117 -7.53 18.28 -19.48
CA LYS A 117 -8.67 17.33 -19.47
C LYS A 117 -9.10 16.94 -18.06
N THR A 118 -8.12 16.72 -17.16
CA THR A 118 -8.40 16.34 -15.78
C THR A 118 -8.99 17.49 -14.98
N THR A 119 -8.55 18.73 -15.21
CA THR A 119 -9.09 19.94 -14.56
C THR A 119 -10.57 20.12 -14.87
N PHE A 120 -10.98 19.89 -16.14
CA PHE A 120 -12.38 19.99 -16.56
C PHE A 120 -13.17 18.69 -16.42
N ASN A 121 -12.61 17.63 -15.77
CA ASN A 121 -13.24 16.30 -15.61
C ASN A 121 -13.68 15.65 -16.93
N LEU A 122 -12.94 15.87 -17.99
CA LEU A 122 -13.23 15.32 -19.32
C LEU A 122 -12.63 13.91 -19.43
N PHE A 123 -13.30 12.95 -18.79
CA PHE A 123 -12.99 11.52 -18.93
C PHE A 123 -13.80 10.91 -20.05
N ASP A 124 -13.19 10.00 -20.79
CA ASP A 124 -13.81 9.31 -21.92
C ASP A 124 -14.92 8.34 -21.43
N LYS A 125 -15.86 7.99 -22.30
CA LYS A 125 -16.95 7.08 -21.98
C LYS A 125 -16.45 5.70 -21.51
N GLU A 126 -15.36 5.21 -22.12
CA GLU A 126 -14.70 3.96 -21.77
C GLU A 126 -14.18 3.98 -20.33
N ASP A 127 -13.53 5.07 -19.89
CA ASP A 127 -13.04 5.17 -18.51
C ASP A 127 -14.19 5.29 -17.49
N LYS A 128 -15.32 5.90 -17.86
CA LYS A 128 -16.51 5.90 -17.00
C LYS A 128 -17.11 4.50 -16.86
N GLN A 129 -17.10 3.72 -17.93
CA GLN A 129 -17.56 2.33 -17.89
C GLN A 129 -16.62 1.47 -17.02
N LYS A 130 -15.29 1.59 -17.19
CA LYS A 130 -14.30 0.91 -16.33
C LYS A 130 -14.43 1.30 -14.86
N ALA A 131 -14.72 2.57 -14.58
CA ALA A 131 -14.93 3.02 -13.20
C ALA A 131 -16.20 2.38 -12.59
N TYR A 132 -17.26 2.22 -13.37
CA TYR A 132 -18.44 1.51 -12.94
C TYR A 132 -18.15 0.02 -12.67
N GLU A 133 -17.43 -0.65 -13.55
CA GLU A 133 -16.97 -2.03 -13.38
C GLU A 133 -16.07 -2.21 -12.15
N ALA A 134 -15.17 -1.26 -11.91
CA ALA A 134 -14.35 -1.26 -10.69
C ALA A 134 -15.19 -1.13 -9.41
N LEU A 135 -16.25 -0.33 -9.44
CA LEU A 135 -17.21 -0.21 -8.33
C LEU A 135 -18.05 -1.46 -8.13
N GLN A 136 -18.43 -2.15 -9.21
CA GLN A 136 -19.12 -3.45 -9.11
C GLN A 136 -18.24 -4.49 -8.40
N GLN A 137 -16.92 -4.51 -8.67
CA GLN A 137 -16.01 -5.48 -8.06
C GLN A 137 -15.83 -5.31 -6.55
N VAL A 138 -16.16 -4.12 -6.03
CA VAL A 138 -16.12 -3.82 -4.59
C VAL A 138 -17.51 -3.62 -3.99
N ASP A 139 -18.56 -4.13 -4.62
CA ASP A 139 -19.96 -4.07 -4.18
C ASP A 139 -20.46 -2.64 -3.87
N LEU A 140 -20.15 -1.67 -4.74
CA LEU A 140 -20.55 -0.26 -4.61
C LEU A 140 -21.22 0.31 -5.88
N ALA A 141 -21.71 -0.54 -6.76
CA ALA A 141 -22.37 -0.11 -8.00
C ALA A 141 -23.64 0.73 -7.74
N ASP A 142 -24.36 0.47 -6.65
CA ASP A 142 -25.54 1.22 -6.22
C ASP A 142 -25.22 2.63 -5.69
N LYS A 143 -23.95 2.90 -5.35
CA LYS A 143 -23.47 4.16 -4.74
C LYS A 143 -22.72 5.06 -5.72
N VAL A 144 -22.73 4.77 -7.01
CA VAL A 144 -21.95 5.48 -8.05
C VAL A 144 -22.10 7.00 -7.97
N TYR A 145 -23.31 7.50 -7.73
CA TYR A 145 -23.61 8.94 -7.67
C TYR A 145 -23.68 9.51 -6.26
N ALA A 146 -23.58 8.66 -5.21
CA ALA A 146 -23.55 9.11 -3.83
C ALA A 146 -22.26 9.94 -3.57
N ARG A 147 -22.32 10.86 -2.62
CA ARG A 147 -21.14 11.61 -2.19
C ARG A 147 -20.28 10.72 -1.29
N ALA A 148 -18.96 10.92 -1.38
CA ALA A 148 -18.03 10.11 -0.60
C ALA A 148 -18.17 10.32 0.92
N ASP A 149 -18.60 11.48 1.38
CA ASP A 149 -18.85 11.77 2.81
C ASP A 149 -20.15 11.17 3.37
N GLU A 150 -21.03 10.64 2.51
CA GLU A 150 -22.24 9.92 2.89
C GLU A 150 -21.99 8.42 3.12
N LEU A 151 -20.79 7.94 2.82
CA LEU A 151 -20.42 6.53 2.92
C LEU A 151 -19.86 6.17 4.29
N SER A 152 -20.10 4.93 4.74
CA SER A 152 -19.38 4.37 5.90
C SER A 152 -17.86 4.27 5.64
N GLY A 153 -17.06 4.18 6.71
CA GLY A 153 -15.59 4.05 6.58
C GLY A 153 -15.17 2.89 5.69
N GLY A 154 -15.80 1.72 5.84
CA GLY A 154 -15.52 0.56 4.99
C GLY A 154 -15.92 0.77 3.52
N GLN A 155 -17.04 1.48 3.26
CA GLN A 155 -17.41 1.86 1.90
C GLN A 155 -16.41 2.85 1.29
N GLN A 156 -15.96 3.84 2.07
CA GLN A 156 -14.93 4.79 1.63
C GLN A 156 -13.61 4.07 1.29
N GLN A 157 -13.21 3.08 2.09
CA GLN A 157 -12.03 2.28 1.80
C GLN A 157 -12.18 1.48 0.50
N ARG A 158 -13.34 0.89 0.26
CA ARG A 158 -13.61 0.19 -1.01
C ARG A 158 -13.64 1.12 -2.22
N VAL A 159 -14.09 2.36 -2.06
CA VAL A 159 -13.91 3.40 -3.12
C VAL A 159 -12.43 3.66 -3.39
N ALA A 160 -11.57 3.72 -2.35
CA ALA A 160 -10.13 3.87 -2.54
C ALA A 160 -9.52 2.66 -3.27
N ILE A 161 -10.00 1.44 -3.01
CA ILE A 161 -9.60 0.22 -3.74
C ILE A 161 -10.06 0.29 -5.21
N ALA A 162 -11.31 0.67 -5.48
CA ALA A 162 -11.81 0.85 -6.84
C ALA A 162 -11.00 1.92 -7.62
N ARG A 163 -10.56 2.99 -6.96
CA ARG A 163 -9.65 3.99 -7.53
C ARG A 163 -8.30 3.38 -7.91
N VAL A 164 -7.76 2.47 -7.10
CA VAL A 164 -6.51 1.75 -7.41
C VAL A 164 -6.72 0.79 -8.59
N LEU A 165 -7.84 0.06 -8.64
CA LEU A 165 -8.22 -0.76 -9.81
C LEU A 165 -8.23 0.07 -11.08
N MET A 166 -8.83 1.25 -11.03
CA MET A 166 -8.92 2.18 -12.15
C MET A 166 -7.55 2.69 -12.62
N GLN A 167 -6.59 2.82 -11.69
CA GLN A 167 -5.20 3.16 -12.00
C GLN A 167 -4.49 2.00 -12.71
N ASN A 168 -4.88 0.74 -12.48
CA ASN A 168 -4.27 -0.49 -12.98
C ASN A 168 -2.76 -0.56 -12.73
N PRO A 169 -2.31 -0.48 -11.47
CA PRO A 169 -0.91 -0.48 -11.10
C PRO A 169 -0.32 -1.90 -11.10
N LYS A 170 1.01 -2.01 -11.08
CA LYS A 170 1.73 -3.27 -10.83
C LYS A 170 1.92 -3.57 -9.35
N ILE A 171 1.94 -2.53 -8.52
CA ILE A 171 2.22 -2.55 -7.09
C ILE A 171 1.10 -1.84 -6.36
N ILE A 172 0.64 -2.40 -5.25
CA ILE A 172 -0.27 -1.77 -4.29
C ILE A 172 0.48 -1.61 -2.98
N LEU A 173 0.55 -0.37 -2.49
CA LEU A 173 1.04 -0.02 -1.17
C LEU A 173 -0.16 0.35 -0.30
N ALA A 174 -0.47 -0.46 0.70
CA ALA A 174 -1.60 -0.23 1.61
C ALA A 174 -1.08 0.17 3.00
N ASP A 175 -1.19 1.46 3.31
CA ASP A 175 -0.73 2.05 4.58
C ASP A 175 -1.88 2.02 5.59
N GLU A 176 -1.90 1.00 6.45
CA GLU A 176 -2.91 0.74 7.47
C GLU A 176 -4.36 0.68 6.91
N PRO A 177 -4.63 -0.17 5.90
CA PRO A 177 -5.89 -0.14 5.16
C PRO A 177 -7.12 -0.52 5.97
N THR A 178 -6.93 -1.10 7.16
CA THR A 178 -8.00 -1.57 8.06
C THR A 178 -8.09 -0.77 9.35
N ALA A 179 -7.25 0.26 9.53
CA ALA A 179 -7.31 1.11 10.71
C ALA A 179 -8.68 1.82 10.81
N SER A 180 -9.25 1.85 11.99
CA SER A 180 -10.56 2.48 12.27
C SER A 180 -11.77 1.77 11.64
N LEU A 181 -11.62 0.52 11.19
CA LEU A 181 -12.70 -0.32 10.69
C LEU A 181 -13.04 -1.41 11.71
N ASP A 182 -14.30 -1.85 11.70
CA ASP A 182 -14.72 -3.01 12.48
C ASP A 182 -14.07 -4.31 11.93
N PRO A 183 -14.01 -5.40 12.72
CA PRO A 183 -13.32 -6.63 12.31
C PRO A 183 -13.88 -7.24 11.02
N GLN A 184 -15.20 -7.25 10.82
CA GLN A 184 -15.80 -7.83 9.62
C GLN A 184 -15.47 -7.01 8.36
N THR A 185 -15.54 -5.70 8.46
CA THR A 185 -15.16 -4.78 7.38
C THR A 185 -13.67 -4.88 7.08
N SER A 186 -12.81 -5.03 8.10
CA SER A 186 -11.37 -5.24 7.95
C SER A 186 -11.06 -6.49 7.11
N VAL A 187 -11.72 -7.61 7.42
CA VAL A 187 -11.58 -8.85 6.64
C VAL A 187 -12.03 -8.65 5.19
N ARG A 188 -13.14 -7.92 4.94
CA ARG A 188 -13.59 -7.62 3.56
C ARG A 188 -12.54 -6.81 2.78
N VAL A 189 -12.00 -5.76 3.37
CA VAL A 189 -10.94 -4.94 2.76
C VAL A 189 -9.72 -5.77 2.43
N MET A 190 -9.30 -6.67 3.33
CA MET A 190 -8.17 -7.55 3.09
C MET A 190 -8.47 -8.58 1.98
N ASN A 191 -9.69 -9.11 1.90
CA ASN A 191 -10.12 -9.97 0.79
C ASN A 191 -10.09 -9.23 -0.55
N ASP A 192 -10.51 -7.95 -0.58
CA ASP A 192 -10.41 -7.13 -1.79
C ASP A 192 -8.95 -6.97 -2.23
N LEU A 193 -8.02 -6.72 -1.30
CA LEU A 193 -6.58 -6.65 -1.60
C LEU A 193 -6.03 -8.01 -2.08
N LYS A 194 -6.46 -9.11 -1.47
CA LYS A 194 -6.06 -10.47 -1.87
C LYS A 194 -6.58 -10.80 -3.28
N MET A 195 -7.81 -10.44 -3.58
CA MET A 195 -8.38 -10.56 -4.93
C MET A 195 -7.56 -9.78 -5.97
N LEU A 196 -7.10 -8.54 -5.64
CA LEU A 196 -6.23 -7.77 -6.54
C LEU A 196 -4.89 -8.46 -6.78
N ASN A 197 -4.32 -9.09 -5.77
CA ASN A 197 -3.10 -9.85 -5.89
C ASN A 197 -3.28 -11.11 -6.75
N GLU A 198 -4.26 -11.96 -6.42
CA GLU A 198 -4.45 -13.26 -7.07
C GLU A 198 -5.01 -13.15 -8.49
N LYS A 199 -6.04 -12.33 -8.69
CA LYS A 199 -6.73 -12.22 -9.98
C LYS A 199 -5.97 -11.37 -10.99
N TYR A 200 -5.28 -10.31 -10.53
CA TYR A 200 -4.60 -9.35 -11.41
C TYR A 200 -3.07 -9.45 -11.34
N GLY A 201 -2.52 -10.33 -10.48
CA GLY A 201 -1.08 -10.53 -10.32
C GLY A 201 -0.34 -9.30 -9.78
N MET A 202 -1.06 -8.41 -9.06
CA MET A 202 -0.46 -7.21 -8.49
C MET A 202 0.39 -7.58 -7.27
N THR A 203 1.56 -6.95 -7.13
CA THR A 203 2.39 -7.06 -5.91
C THR A 203 1.76 -6.20 -4.83
N VAL A 204 1.52 -6.76 -3.64
CA VAL A 204 0.89 -6.05 -2.53
C VAL A 204 1.86 -5.92 -1.36
N VAL A 205 2.01 -4.71 -0.82
CA VAL A 205 2.73 -4.45 0.43
C VAL A 205 1.77 -3.72 1.37
N ALA A 206 1.37 -4.37 2.45
CA ALA A 206 0.39 -3.86 3.38
C ALA A 206 0.98 -3.69 4.80
N ASN A 207 0.93 -2.48 5.33
CA ASN A 207 1.18 -2.24 6.75
C ASN A 207 -0.03 -2.67 7.56
N LEU A 208 0.16 -3.57 8.53
CA LEU A 208 -0.91 -4.03 9.40
C LEU A 208 -0.51 -3.89 10.86
N HIS A 209 -1.49 -3.55 11.72
CA HIS A 209 -1.35 -3.58 13.17
C HIS A 209 -1.83 -4.90 13.78
N SER A 210 -2.86 -5.52 13.19
CA SER A 210 -3.38 -6.82 13.65
C SER A 210 -2.49 -7.94 13.16
N ILE A 211 -1.95 -8.71 14.11
CA ILE A 211 -1.17 -9.93 13.84
C ILE A 211 -2.08 -10.99 13.21
N GLU A 212 -3.33 -11.08 13.65
CA GLU A 212 -4.32 -12.02 13.13
C GLU A 212 -4.57 -11.80 11.64
N LEU A 213 -4.81 -10.54 11.22
CA LEU A 213 -4.96 -10.22 9.80
C LEU A 213 -3.67 -10.46 9.02
N ALA A 214 -2.50 -10.14 9.62
CA ALA A 214 -1.22 -10.42 9.00
C ALA A 214 -1.02 -11.92 8.75
N GLN A 215 -1.34 -12.77 9.71
CA GLN A 215 -1.25 -14.23 9.60
C GLN A 215 -2.27 -14.81 8.62
N GLN A 216 -3.47 -14.24 8.57
CA GLN A 216 -4.54 -14.72 7.69
C GLN A 216 -4.27 -14.42 6.21
N PHE A 217 -3.70 -13.25 5.90
CA PHE A 217 -3.60 -12.75 4.52
C PHE A 217 -2.17 -12.70 3.97
N GLY A 218 -1.16 -12.54 4.83
CA GLY A 218 0.22 -12.40 4.40
C GLY A 218 0.85 -13.72 3.93
N GLU A 219 1.59 -13.67 2.83
CA GLU A 219 2.43 -14.79 2.38
C GLU A 219 3.86 -14.67 2.93
N ARG A 220 4.31 -13.42 3.10
CA ARG A 220 5.61 -13.04 3.65
C ARG A 220 5.41 -11.92 4.65
N VAL A 221 6.13 -11.97 5.75
CA VAL A 221 6.10 -10.97 6.80
C VAL A 221 7.45 -10.28 6.94
N ILE A 222 7.42 -8.96 7.01
CA ILE A 222 8.57 -8.10 7.28
C ILE A 222 8.32 -7.41 8.62
N GLY A 223 9.19 -7.66 9.59
CA GLY A 223 9.17 -7.00 10.90
C GLY A 223 10.04 -5.76 10.87
N ILE A 224 9.48 -4.59 11.24
CA ILE A 224 10.23 -3.34 11.36
C ILE A 224 10.24 -2.89 12.82
N ARG A 225 11.43 -2.51 13.30
CA ARG A 225 11.66 -1.93 14.62
C ARG A 225 12.71 -0.83 14.53
N ALA A 226 12.42 0.36 15.09
CA ALA A 226 13.32 1.51 15.09
C ALA A 226 13.94 1.84 13.72
N GLY A 227 13.13 1.77 12.66
CA GLY A 227 13.55 2.06 11.30
C GLY A 227 14.35 0.96 10.60
N GLN A 228 14.55 -0.21 11.22
CA GLN A 228 15.32 -1.32 10.65
C GLN A 228 14.43 -2.55 10.40
N VAL A 229 14.77 -3.34 9.38
CA VAL A 229 14.19 -4.68 9.19
C VAL A 229 14.84 -5.62 10.21
N VAL A 230 14.03 -6.14 11.12
CA VAL A 230 14.47 -7.09 12.17
C VAL A 230 14.04 -8.52 11.87
N TYR A 231 13.11 -8.70 10.94
CA TYR A 231 12.68 -10.00 10.46
C TYR A 231 12.20 -9.92 9.01
N ASP A 232 12.48 -10.96 8.24
CA ASP A 232 11.99 -11.12 6.87
C ASP A 232 11.86 -12.63 6.58
N GLY A 233 10.64 -13.12 6.42
CA GLY A 233 10.39 -14.55 6.24
C GLY A 233 9.00 -14.87 5.71
N LYS A 234 8.82 -16.13 5.28
CA LYS A 234 7.50 -16.63 4.86
C LYS A 234 6.58 -16.73 6.06
N MET A 235 5.35 -16.28 5.92
CA MET A 235 4.38 -16.27 7.03
C MET A 235 4.17 -17.66 7.65
N LYS A 236 4.04 -18.71 6.82
CA LYS A 236 3.84 -20.09 7.26
C LYS A 236 4.98 -20.64 8.14
N ASP A 237 6.18 -20.09 7.97
CA ASP A 237 7.40 -20.55 8.66
C ASP A 237 7.74 -19.61 9.85
N THR A 238 6.87 -18.63 10.16
CA THR A 238 7.10 -17.60 11.18
C THR A 238 6.47 -18.00 12.52
N PRO A 239 7.28 -18.34 13.54
CA PRO A 239 6.75 -18.69 14.87
C PRO A 239 6.17 -17.46 15.59
N LYS A 240 5.27 -17.70 16.55
CA LYS A 240 4.63 -16.63 17.35
C LYS A 240 5.64 -15.77 18.10
N SER A 241 6.74 -16.35 18.57
CA SER A 241 7.83 -15.63 19.26
C SER A 241 8.45 -14.53 18.43
N VAL A 242 8.47 -14.65 17.09
CA VAL A 242 8.97 -13.58 16.20
C VAL A 242 8.10 -12.33 16.33
N PHE A 243 6.78 -12.47 16.36
CA PHE A 243 5.88 -11.33 16.55
C PHE A 243 6.11 -10.69 17.93
N THR A 244 6.23 -11.50 18.99
CA THR A 244 6.57 -11.01 20.33
C THR A 244 7.87 -10.20 20.30
N ASN A 245 8.92 -10.69 19.65
CA ASN A 245 10.20 -10.00 19.54
C ASN A 245 10.11 -8.69 18.74
N ILE A 246 9.31 -8.66 17.66
CA ILE A 246 9.10 -7.43 16.87
C ILE A 246 8.43 -6.35 17.72
N TYR A 247 7.46 -6.74 18.56
CA TYR A 247 6.66 -5.80 19.36
C TYR A 247 7.27 -5.48 20.72
N ASN A 248 7.92 -6.44 21.42
CA ASN A 248 8.42 -6.24 22.79
C ASN A 248 9.88 -5.77 22.87
N GLY A 249 10.58 -5.62 21.77
CA GLY A 249 11.92 -5.00 21.76
C GLY A 249 13.04 -5.80 22.42
N GLY A 250 12.93 -7.13 22.51
CA GLY A 250 14.04 -7.97 23.01
C GLY A 250 14.24 -7.96 24.54
N ASN A 251 13.32 -7.42 25.30
CA ASN A 251 13.26 -7.61 26.76
C ASN A 251 12.45 -8.88 27.11
N GLY A 252 12.81 -9.98 26.49
CA GLY A 252 12.39 -11.31 26.87
C GLY A 252 13.55 -11.98 27.57
N SER A 253 13.69 -11.77 28.88
CA SER A 253 14.34 -12.76 29.74
C SER A 253 13.63 -14.10 29.48
N GLU A 254 14.44 -15.10 29.21
CA GLU A 254 14.10 -16.51 29.32
C GLU A 254 13.36 -16.74 30.65
N GLU A 255 12.07 -16.84 30.61
CA GLU A 255 11.23 -17.44 31.63
C GLU A 255 10.12 -18.15 30.88
N ASP A 256 10.37 -19.42 30.60
CA ASP A 256 9.37 -20.48 30.56
C ASP A 256 10.11 -21.81 30.49
N GLU A 257 10.34 -22.39 31.68
CA GLU A 257 10.47 -23.83 31.87
C GLU A 257 9.13 -24.54 31.69
#